data_96c6f6380f7b640b98de25594dc26eca
#
_entry.id   96c6f6380f7b640b98de25594dc26eca
#
_cell.length_a   1.000
_cell.length_b   1.000
_cell.length_c   1.000
_cell.angle_alpha   90.00
_cell.angle_beta   90.00
_cell.angle_gamma   90.00
#
_symmetry.space_group_name_H-M   'P 1'
#
loop_
_entity.id
_entity.type
_entity.pdbx_description
1 polymer ?
#
loop_
_entity_poly.entity_id
_entity_poly.type
_entity_poly.pdbx_seq_one_letter_code
_entity_poly.pdbx_strand_id
1 'polypeptide(L)'
;MDAGTHESDQCLSVRKDGSSRIQKGDQRINEKYDKWYGLMIMLSNHTPFSDVEHYGNYEVNMKETVTKEDGTTEEVVHPYLEGRKLGNYIKSAHYADEALGELFQELDENGLLDNTVVVIYGDHDARLPRKEYDYMYNYNKETDSKLDKDDPNYKEYDSYQYELGRKVPFIIWTKDMAGTDLNMEVKDVMGMYDAMPTLGNMLGFYNKYQLGHDIFDIKSDNIVVFPTGNWVTNKVYYDSQKEEYLSLDGSAISEEEITKNSKYTTELLNISNDVIVYDLVAKTKD
;
A
#
# COMPACT_ATOMS: atom_id res chain seq x y z
N MET A 1 31.32 26.08 -10.77
CA MET A 1 30.06 25.34 -10.61
C MET A 1 29.54 25.68 -9.24
N ASP A 2 28.60 26.61 -9.17
CA ASP A 2 28.06 27.12 -7.91
C ASP A 2 27.21 26.05 -7.24
N ALA A 3 27.59 25.70 -6.01
CA ALA A 3 26.78 24.89 -5.13
C ALA A 3 25.59 25.74 -4.67
N GLY A 4 24.45 25.57 -5.34
CA GLY A 4 23.21 26.22 -4.97
C GLY A 4 22.83 25.83 -3.54
N THR A 5 22.63 26.84 -2.73
CA THR A 5 22.10 26.74 -1.38
C THR A 5 20.78 25.97 -1.39
N HIS A 6 20.74 24.85 -0.72
CA HIS A 6 19.54 24.11 -0.41
C HIS A 6 18.63 25.00 0.46
N GLU A 7 17.62 25.62 -0.12
CA GLU A 7 16.45 26.04 0.62
C GLU A 7 15.60 24.78 0.91
N SER A 8 15.85 24.17 2.07
CA SER A 8 15.25 22.92 2.54
C SER A 8 13.81 23.07 3.08
N ASP A 9 13.11 24.18 2.79
CA ASP A 9 11.91 24.56 3.53
C ASP A 9 10.60 24.52 2.73
N GLN A 10 10.52 23.75 1.66
CA GLN A 10 9.26 23.56 0.95
C GLN A 10 8.92 22.09 0.70
N CYS A 11 8.83 21.34 1.78
CA CYS A 11 8.08 20.09 1.76
C CYS A 11 6.61 20.44 1.60
N LEU A 12 5.98 20.05 0.50
CA LEU A 12 4.53 20.11 0.33
C LEU A 12 3.91 19.20 1.39
N SER A 13 3.48 19.76 2.50
CA SER A 13 2.81 19.02 3.55
C SER A 13 1.32 19.30 3.46
N VAL A 14 0.53 18.26 3.23
CA VAL A 14 -0.90 18.33 3.50
C VAL A 14 -1.07 18.59 5.00
N ARG A 15 -1.73 19.67 5.35
CA ARG A 15 -1.98 20.00 6.76
C ARG A 15 -2.92 19.00 7.40
N LYS A 16 -2.81 18.86 8.74
CA LYS A 16 -3.77 18.11 9.56
C LYS A 16 -5.24 18.56 9.40
N ASP A 17 -5.48 19.75 8.90
CA ASP A 17 -6.80 20.34 8.68
C ASP A 17 -7.34 20.17 7.25
N GLY A 18 -6.69 19.33 6.42
CA GLY A 18 -7.12 19.09 5.03
C GLY A 18 -6.98 20.30 4.09
N SER A 19 -6.67 21.50 4.62
CA SER A 19 -6.50 22.68 3.78
C SER A 19 -5.16 22.63 3.04
N SER A 20 -5.21 22.60 1.72
CA SER A 20 -4.03 22.47 0.88
C SER A 20 -3.10 23.68 0.99
N ARG A 21 -1.87 23.47 1.40
CA ARG A 21 -0.76 24.39 1.15
C ARG A 21 -0.28 24.34 -0.30
N ILE A 22 -0.92 23.52 -1.12
CA ILE A 22 -0.57 23.28 -2.51
C ILE A 22 -0.73 24.58 -3.32
N GLN A 23 -1.80 25.34 -3.12
CA GLN A 23 -2.11 26.56 -3.86
C GLN A 23 -0.97 27.58 -3.97
N LYS A 24 -0.12 27.70 -2.96
CA LYS A 24 1.02 28.64 -3.02
C LYS A 24 2.32 28.03 -3.51
N GLY A 25 2.44 26.69 -3.45
CA GLY A 25 3.60 25.97 -3.93
C GLY A 25 3.58 25.76 -5.43
N ASP A 26 2.43 25.36 -5.97
CA ASP A 26 2.30 24.92 -7.37
C ASP A 26 2.49 26.04 -8.39
N GLN A 27 1.91 27.22 -8.16
CA GLN A 27 2.14 28.38 -9.03
C GLN A 27 3.62 28.77 -9.08
N ARG A 28 4.33 28.73 -7.94
CA ARG A 28 5.77 29.06 -7.88
C ARG A 28 6.65 28.01 -8.54
N ILE A 29 6.28 26.74 -8.48
CA ILE A 29 7.04 25.65 -9.10
C ILE A 29 6.95 25.77 -10.61
N ASN A 30 5.75 25.97 -11.16
CA ASN A 30 5.51 26.13 -12.60
C ASN A 30 6.14 27.39 -13.20
N GLU A 31 6.15 28.49 -12.45
CA GLU A 31 6.79 29.75 -12.90
C GLU A 31 8.33 29.65 -12.95
N LYS A 32 8.91 28.72 -12.18
CA LYS A 32 10.36 28.63 -12.00
C LYS A 32 11.02 27.49 -12.77
N TYR A 33 10.29 26.39 -13.04
CA TYR A 33 10.87 25.16 -13.57
C TYR A 33 9.98 24.56 -14.68
N ASP A 34 10.59 24.24 -15.81
CA ASP A 34 9.93 23.50 -16.91
C ASP A 34 9.63 22.04 -16.54
N LYS A 35 10.39 21.49 -15.61
CA LYS A 35 10.23 20.11 -15.09
C LYS A 35 10.46 20.10 -13.59
N TRP A 36 9.64 19.35 -12.88
CA TRP A 36 9.74 19.20 -11.44
C TRP A 36 9.45 17.75 -11.00
N TYR A 37 9.92 17.42 -9.83
CA TYR A 37 9.60 16.19 -9.12
C TYR A 37 9.09 16.55 -7.73
N GLY A 38 7.90 16.07 -7.38
CA GLY A 38 7.29 16.25 -6.08
C GLY A 38 7.16 14.93 -5.35
N LEU A 39 7.65 14.85 -4.11
CA LEU A 39 7.40 13.73 -3.20
C LEU A 39 6.53 14.22 -2.06
N MET A 40 5.36 13.61 -1.91
CA MET A 40 4.42 13.90 -0.82
C MET A 40 4.26 12.68 0.07
N ILE A 41 4.34 12.89 1.38
CA ILE A 41 4.12 11.84 2.37
C ILE A 41 2.85 12.19 3.14
N MET A 42 1.83 11.34 3.02
CA MET A 42 0.57 11.49 3.72
C MET A 42 0.69 10.93 5.14
N LEU A 43 0.42 11.75 6.15
CA LEU A 43 0.59 11.38 7.56
C LEU A 43 -0.72 11.02 8.25
N SER A 44 -1.88 11.41 7.73
CA SER A 44 -3.18 11.20 8.36
C SER A 44 -3.51 9.72 8.58
N ASN A 45 -3.11 8.86 7.66
CA ASN A 45 -3.31 7.41 7.71
C ASN A 45 -2.14 6.63 8.34
N HIS A 46 -1.24 7.32 9.07
CA HIS A 46 -0.17 6.69 9.84
C HIS A 46 -0.63 6.41 11.29
N THR A 47 -0.17 5.28 11.85
CA THR A 47 -0.43 4.91 13.27
C THR A 47 -0.03 6.06 14.21
N PRO A 48 -0.72 6.31 15.31
CA PRO A 48 -1.66 5.43 16.05
C PRO A 48 -3.14 5.51 15.68
N PHE A 49 -3.54 6.31 14.67
CA PHE A 49 -4.93 6.53 14.26
C PHE A 49 -5.80 7.11 15.39
N SER A 50 -5.30 8.11 16.10
CA SER A 50 -5.94 8.68 17.28
C SER A 50 -6.74 9.97 17.00
N ASP A 51 -6.49 10.63 15.88
CA ASP A 51 -7.10 11.91 15.49
C ASP A 51 -8.48 11.72 14.83
N VAL A 52 -9.32 10.86 15.38
CA VAL A 52 -10.59 10.43 14.76
C VAL A 52 -11.54 11.59 14.49
N GLU A 53 -11.51 12.61 15.36
CA GLU A 53 -12.34 13.82 15.21
C GLU A 53 -12.01 14.64 13.95
N HIS A 54 -10.77 14.52 13.45
CA HIS A 54 -10.31 15.20 12.25
C HIS A 54 -10.56 14.42 10.96
N TYR A 55 -10.92 13.11 11.08
CA TYR A 55 -11.13 12.25 9.91
C TYR A 55 -12.57 12.32 9.36
N GLY A 56 -13.38 13.25 9.84
CA GLY A 56 -14.77 13.40 9.41
C GLY A 56 -15.70 12.32 9.97
N ASN A 57 -16.89 12.23 9.37
CA ASN A 57 -17.97 11.37 9.84
C ASN A 57 -18.09 10.06 9.05
N TYR A 58 -16.98 9.52 8.55
CA TYR A 58 -17.04 8.24 7.86
C TYR A 58 -17.45 7.12 8.81
N GLU A 59 -18.58 6.49 8.52
CA GLU A 59 -19.16 5.46 9.37
C GLU A 59 -18.49 4.10 9.10
N VAL A 60 -18.07 3.42 10.14
CA VAL A 60 -17.49 2.06 10.10
C VAL A 60 -18.34 1.06 10.87
N ASN A 61 -19.59 1.43 11.14
CA ASN A 61 -20.62 0.56 11.69
C ASN A 61 -21.21 -0.33 10.57
N MET A 62 -21.98 -1.34 10.99
CA MET A 62 -22.74 -2.19 10.06
C MET A 62 -24.21 -1.83 10.17
N LYS A 63 -24.88 -1.62 9.05
CA LYS A 63 -26.32 -1.32 8.98
C LYS A 63 -27.08 -2.50 8.40
N GLU A 64 -28.18 -2.84 9.01
CA GLU A 64 -29.07 -3.91 8.54
C GLU A 64 -30.51 -3.39 8.50
N THR A 65 -31.22 -3.66 7.42
CA THR A 65 -32.66 -3.41 7.32
C THR A 65 -33.43 -4.64 7.76
N VAL A 66 -34.12 -4.53 8.87
CA VAL A 66 -34.95 -5.60 9.43
C VAL A 66 -36.42 -5.33 9.12
N THR A 67 -37.14 -6.33 8.62
CA THR A 67 -38.58 -6.25 8.39
C THR A 67 -39.31 -6.74 9.63
N LYS A 68 -40.17 -5.89 10.22
CA LYS A 68 -41.00 -6.22 11.37
C LYS A 68 -42.18 -7.10 10.97
N GLU A 69 -42.84 -7.70 11.98
CA GLU A 69 -44.04 -8.55 11.75
C GLU A 69 -45.20 -7.80 11.10
N ASP A 70 -45.29 -6.50 11.26
CA ASP A 70 -46.30 -5.62 10.67
C ASP A 70 -45.97 -5.22 9.19
N GLY A 71 -44.85 -5.69 8.65
CA GLY A 71 -44.39 -5.40 7.29
C GLY A 71 -43.63 -4.08 7.16
N THR A 72 -43.45 -3.31 8.23
CA THR A 72 -42.59 -2.13 8.23
C THR A 72 -41.13 -2.51 8.32
N THR A 73 -40.24 -1.63 7.84
CA THR A 73 -38.79 -1.83 7.90
C THR A 73 -38.17 -0.88 8.91
N GLU A 74 -37.15 -1.36 9.61
CA GLU A 74 -36.32 -0.60 10.52
C GLU A 74 -34.85 -0.80 10.19
N GLU A 75 -34.06 0.27 10.24
CA GLU A 75 -32.60 0.17 10.14
C GLU A 75 -32.02 -0.08 11.55
N VAL A 76 -31.33 -1.19 11.70
CA VAL A 76 -30.58 -1.56 12.91
C VAL A 76 -29.11 -1.25 12.67
N VAL A 77 -28.48 -0.52 13.58
CA VAL A 77 -27.07 -0.12 13.49
C VAL A 77 -26.27 -0.91 14.53
N HIS A 78 -25.28 -1.65 14.05
CA HIS A 78 -24.36 -2.42 14.86
C HIS A 78 -23.01 -1.72 14.95
N PRO A 79 -22.33 -1.66 16.10
CA PRO A 79 -21.08 -0.89 16.26
C PRO A 79 -19.94 -1.38 15.39
N TYR A 80 -19.91 -2.67 15.06
CA TYR A 80 -18.92 -3.32 14.21
C TYR A 80 -17.47 -2.86 14.48
N LEU A 81 -16.92 -1.94 13.66
CA LEU A 81 -15.55 -1.43 13.81
C LEU A 81 -15.45 -0.07 14.53
N GLU A 82 -16.58 0.49 14.99
CA GLU A 82 -16.57 1.73 15.77
C GLU A 82 -15.74 1.60 17.04
N GLY A 83 -14.89 2.59 17.30
CA GLY A 83 -13.97 2.61 18.44
C GLY A 83 -12.81 1.62 18.36
N ARG A 84 -12.70 0.86 17.29
CA ARG A 84 -11.59 -0.09 17.06
C ARG A 84 -10.47 0.55 16.24
N LYS A 85 -9.25 0.01 16.41
CA LYS A 85 -8.07 0.52 15.72
C LYS A 85 -8.19 0.38 14.19
N LEU A 86 -8.76 -0.74 13.72
CA LEU A 86 -9.05 -0.95 12.30
C LEU A 86 -10.08 0.05 11.77
N GLY A 87 -11.15 0.32 12.54
CA GLY A 87 -12.15 1.32 12.17
C GLY A 87 -11.54 2.72 12.05
N ASN A 88 -10.72 3.10 13.01
CA ASN A 88 -10.01 4.38 12.97
C ASN A 88 -9.06 4.48 11.77
N TYR A 89 -8.38 3.39 11.43
CA TYR A 89 -7.56 3.33 10.21
C TYR A 89 -8.40 3.55 8.95
N ILE A 90 -9.55 2.89 8.83
CA ILE A 90 -10.45 3.07 7.67
C ILE A 90 -10.92 4.53 7.56
N LYS A 91 -11.30 5.16 8.68
CA LYS A 91 -11.65 6.59 8.70
C LYS A 91 -10.49 7.48 8.24
N SER A 92 -9.28 7.19 8.71
CA SER A 92 -8.09 7.95 8.30
C SER A 92 -7.73 7.74 6.83
N ALA A 93 -7.92 6.54 6.31
CA ALA A 93 -7.69 6.23 4.89
C ALA A 93 -8.69 6.95 3.99
N HIS A 94 -9.98 6.98 4.37
CA HIS A 94 -11.00 7.76 3.68
C HIS A 94 -10.66 9.26 3.66
N TYR A 95 -10.26 9.83 4.78
CA TYR A 95 -9.82 11.21 4.87
C TYR A 95 -8.61 11.50 3.96
N ALA A 96 -7.66 10.56 3.88
CA ALA A 96 -6.51 10.67 3.00
C ALA A 96 -6.92 10.62 1.51
N ASP A 97 -7.92 9.80 1.18
CA ASP A 97 -8.49 9.69 -0.17
C ASP A 97 -9.20 10.98 -0.60
N GLU A 98 -10.00 11.59 0.29
CA GLU A 98 -10.61 12.90 0.04
C GLU A 98 -9.55 13.98 -0.23
N ALA A 99 -8.49 14.03 0.60
CA ALA A 99 -7.40 14.99 0.39
C ALA A 99 -6.63 14.74 -0.92
N LEU A 100 -6.50 13.49 -1.34
CA LEU A 100 -5.93 13.13 -2.65
C LEU A 100 -6.85 13.60 -3.79
N GLY A 101 -8.16 13.46 -3.65
CA GLY A 101 -9.14 13.97 -4.61
C GLY A 101 -9.04 15.50 -4.79
N GLU A 102 -8.91 16.24 -3.70
CA GLU A 102 -8.68 17.70 -3.74
C GLU A 102 -7.37 18.05 -4.47
N LEU A 103 -6.29 17.30 -4.22
CA LEU A 103 -5.02 17.48 -4.90
C LEU A 103 -5.16 17.28 -6.41
N PHE A 104 -5.83 16.21 -6.83
CA PHE A 104 -6.05 15.95 -8.26
C PHE A 104 -6.88 17.07 -8.91
N GLN A 105 -7.92 17.52 -8.23
CA GLN A 105 -8.74 18.63 -8.73
C GLN A 105 -7.91 19.91 -8.90
N GLU A 106 -7.11 20.29 -7.91
CA GLU A 106 -6.25 21.48 -8.01
C GLU A 106 -5.20 21.37 -9.13
N LEU A 107 -4.57 20.21 -9.28
CA LEU A 107 -3.60 19.97 -10.35
C LEU A 107 -4.27 20.07 -11.74
N ASP A 108 -5.50 19.55 -11.88
CA ASP A 108 -6.25 19.63 -13.15
C ASP A 108 -6.69 21.05 -13.49
N GLU A 109 -7.26 21.78 -12.52
CA GLU A 109 -7.69 23.17 -12.68
C GLU A 109 -6.53 24.12 -13.07
N ASN A 110 -5.31 23.78 -12.66
CA ASN A 110 -4.10 24.53 -13.05
C ASN A 110 -3.40 23.97 -14.30
N GLY A 111 -3.98 22.97 -14.98
CA GLY A 111 -3.42 22.37 -16.19
C GLY A 111 -2.13 21.57 -15.97
N LEU A 112 -1.84 21.20 -14.72
CA LEU A 112 -0.61 20.47 -14.36
C LEU A 112 -0.71 18.98 -14.65
N LEU A 113 -1.92 18.40 -14.63
CA LEU A 113 -2.12 16.98 -14.90
C LEU A 113 -1.86 16.58 -16.36
N ASP A 114 -1.89 17.50 -17.30
CA ASP A 114 -1.75 17.21 -18.73
C ASP A 114 -0.39 16.60 -19.08
N ASN A 115 0.67 16.91 -18.31
CA ASN A 115 2.03 16.40 -18.51
C ASN A 115 2.63 15.80 -17.21
N THR A 116 1.79 15.28 -16.33
CA THR A 116 2.25 14.75 -15.03
C THR A 116 1.97 13.26 -14.94
N VAL A 117 2.98 12.50 -14.51
CA VAL A 117 2.82 11.13 -14.05
C VAL A 117 2.63 11.17 -12.54
N VAL A 118 1.51 10.66 -12.07
CA VAL A 118 1.22 10.52 -10.64
C VAL A 118 1.47 9.09 -10.22
N VAL A 119 2.33 8.91 -9.22
CA VAL A 119 2.63 7.60 -8.65
C VAL A 119 2.17 7.58 -7.20
N ILE A 120 1.26 6.67 -6.86
CA ILE A 120 0.73 6.49 -5.51
C ILE A 120 1.14 5.11 -5.04
N TYR A 121 1.82 5.03 -3.91
CA TYR A 121 2.18 3.74 -3.32
C TYR A 121 2.24 3.82 -1.79
N GLY A 122 1.97 2.69 -1.14
CA GLY A 122 2.21 2.57 0.30
C GLY A 122 3.67 2.22 0.57
N ASP A 123 4.30 2.95 1.46
CA ASP A 123 5.67 2.67 1.91
C ASP A 123 5.73 1.47 2.87
N HIS A 124 4.64 1.17 3.55
CA HIS A 124 4.41 -0.01 4.37
C HIS A 124 2.92 -0.19 4.68
N ASP A 125 2.55 -1.34 5.21
CA ASP A 125 1.20 -1.62 5.70
C ASP A 125 0.85 -0.78 6.95
N ALA A 126 -0.43 -0.72 7.29
CA ALA A 126 -0.95 0.05 8.44
C ALA A 126 -0.48 -0.46 9.81
N ARG A 127 0.29 -1.54 9.90
CA ARG A 127 0.79 -2.18 11.13
C ARG A 127 -0.30 -2.44 12.16
N LEU A 128 -1.47 -2.83 11.67
CA LEU A 128 -2.59 -3.19 12.53
C LEU A 128 -2.34 -4.56 13.17
N PRO A 129 -2.65 -4.72 14.46
CA PRO A 129 -2.54 -6.04 15.10
C PRO A 129 -3.48 -7.08 14.45
N ARG A 130 -3.01 -8.31 14.31
CA ARG A 130 -3.78 -9.44 13.76
C ARG A 130 -5.18 -9.58 14.41
N LYS A 131 -5.29 -9.31 15.71
CA LYS A 131 -6.56 -9.36 16.45
C LYS A 131 -7.64 -8.41 15.92
N GLU A 132 -7.28 -7.33 15.20
CA GLU A 132 -8.24 -6.41 14.60
C GLU A 132 -8.91 -7.07 13.38
N TYR A 133 -8.14 -7.76 12.57
CA TYR A 133 -8.65 -8.52 11.43
C TYR A 133 -9.43 -9.75 11.89
N ASP A 134 -8.93 -10.48 12.91
CA ASP A 134 -9.64 -11.60 13.50
C ASP A 134 -11.02 -11.18 14.03
N TYR A 135 -11.13 -10.01 14.66
CA TYR A 135 -12.41 -9.45 15.06
C TYR A 135 -13.31 -9.12 13.87
N MET A 136 -12.78 -8.46 12.85
CA MET A 136 -13.53 -8.07 11.65
C MET A 136 -14.17 -9.27 10.94
N TYR A 137 -13.40 -10.36 10.78
CA TYR A 137 -13.87 -11.58 10.12
C TYR A 137 -14.84 -12.41 10.96
N ASN A 138 -14.81 -12.25 12.27
CA ASN A 138 -15.58 -13.04 13.21
C ASN A 138 -16.58 -12.20 14.02
N TYR A 139 -16.96 -11.06 13.50
CA TYR A 139 -17.99 -10.24 14.12
C TYR A 139 -19.37 -10.90 14.02
N ASN A 140 -20.09 -10.99 15.15
CA ASN A 140 -21.44 -11.46 15.22
C ASN A 140 -22.39 -10.27 15.48
N LYS A 141 -23.23 -9.96 14.51
CA LYS A 141 -24.20 -8.85 14.58
C LYS A 141 -25.33 -9.08 15.58
N GLU A 142 -25.64 -10.32 15.95
CA GLU A 142 -26.71 -10.64 16.89
C GLU A 142 -26.31 -10.33 18.34
N THR A 143 -25.03 -10.38 18.63
CA THR A 143 -24.48 -10.17 19.98
C THR A 143 -23.56 -8.95 20.07
N ASP A 144 -23.33 -8.26 18.95
CA ASP A 144 -22.37 -7.15 18.83
C ASP A 144 -20.98 -7.48 19.38
N SER A 145 -20.57 -8.74 19.21
CA SER A 145 -19.31 -9.26 19.74
C SER A 145 -18.60 -10.18 18.76
N LYS A 146 -17.38 -10.59 19.10
CA LYS A 146 -16.65 -11.57 18.31
C LYS A 146 -17.17 -12.97 18.61
N LEU A 147 -17.31 -13.82 17.57
CA LEU A 147 -17.57 -15.25 17.70
C LEU A 147 -16.50 -15.93 18.54
N ASP A 148 -16.92 -16.90 19.36
CA ASP A 148 -16.01 -17.78 20.06
C ASP A 148 -15.32 -18.72 19.07
N LYS A 149 -14.12 -19.21 19.42
CA LYS A 149 -13.36 -20.10 18.54
C LYS A 149 -14.03 -21.44 18.25
N ASP A 150 -14.91 -21.85 19.13
CA ASP A 150 -15.67 -23.10 19.00
C ASP A 150 -16.96 -22.94 18.18
N ASP A 151 -17.28 -21.70 17.77
CA ASP A 151 -18.44 -21.44 16.92
C ASP A 151 -18.19 -22.02 15.52
N PRO A 152 -19.15 -22.76 14.94
CA PRO A 152 -19.00 -23.38 13.61
C PRO A 152 -18.80 -22.35 12.47
N ASN A 153 -19.15 -21.08 12.68
CA ASN A 153 -18.94 -20.01 11.73
C ASN A 153 -17.62 -19.24 11.96
N TYR A 154 -16.87 -19.57 13.01
CA TYR A 154 -15.60 -18.92 13.27
C TYR A 154 -14.60 -19.20 12.15
N LYS A 155 -13.97 -18.13 11.66
CA LYS A 155 -12.92 -18.21 10.64
C LYS A 155 -11.58 -17.90 11.28
N GLU A 156 -10.69 -18.86 11.28
CA GLU A 156 -9.33 -18.59 11.73
C GLU A 156 -8.64 -17.63 10.77
N TYR A 157 -8.18 -16.52 11.30
CA TYR A 157 -7.31 -15.58 10.58
C TYR A 157 -5.88 -15.86 10.97
N ASP A 158 -5.21 -16.71 10.20
CA ASP A 158 -3.89 -17.23 10.53
C ASP A 158 -2.75 -16.25 10.23
N SER A 159 -1.51 -16.66 10.54
CA SER A 159 -0.32 -15.83 10.31
C SER A 159 -0.05 -15.59 8.83
N TYR A 160 -0.37 -16.56 7.99
CA TYR A 160 -0.22 -16.48 6.55
C TYR A 160 -1.20 -15.47 5.94
N GLN A 161 -2.48 -15.55 6.28
CA GLN A 161 -3.49 -14.58 5.86
C GLN A 161 -3.12 -13.15 6.32
N TYR A 162 -2.58 -13.03 7.54
CA TYR A 162 -2.11 -11.75 8.06
C TYR A 162 -0.94 -11.20 7.24
N GLU A 163 0.06 -12.02 6.89
CA GLU A 163 1.22 -11.57 6.12
C GLU A 163 0.82 -11.18 4.69
N LEU A 164 0.01 -11.98 4.01
CA LEU A 164 -0.47 -11.66 2.66
C LEU A 164 -1.50 -10.54 2.63
N GLY A 165 -2.23 -10.32 3.71
CA GLY A 165 -3.17 -9.21 3.86
C GLY A 165 -2.51 -7.83 4.00
N ARG A 166 -1.19 -7.77 4.19
CA ARG A 166 -0.41 -6.53 4.34
C ARG A 166 -0.02 -5.89 3.01
N LYS A 167 -0.77 -6.14 1.96
CA LYS A 167 -0.56 -5.52 0.65
C LYS A 167 -0.77 -4.01 0.72
N VAL A 168 0.02 -3.29 -0.06
CA VAL A 168 -0.10 -1.84 -0.24
C VAL A 168 -0.45 -1.52 -1.69
N PRO A 169 -1.16 -0.42 -1.97
CA PRO A 169 -1.42 0.00 -3.34
C PRO A 169 -0.12 0.42 -4.03
N PHE A 170 -0.03 0.17 -5.33
CA PHE A 170 0.93 0.77 -6.24
C PHE A 170 0.16 1.16 -7.52
N ILE A 171 -0.01 2.44 -7.74
CA ILE A 171 -0.82 2.99 -8.83
C ILE A 171 0.04 3.98 -9.60
N ILE A 172 0.09 3.83 -10.92
CA ILE A 172 0.69 4.78 -11.84
C ILE A 172 -0.41 5.34 -12.71
N TRP A 173 -0.58 6.65 -12.69
CA TRP A 173 -1.65 7.33 -13.38
C TRP A 173 -1.12 8.49 -14.23
N THR A 174 -1.68 8.65 -15.43
CA THR A 174 -1.54 9.85 -16.27
C THR A 174 -2.89 10.17 -16.89
N LYS A 175 -3.12 11.43 -17.20
CA LYS A 175 -4.38 11.88 -17.81
C LYS A 175 -4.63 11.21 -19.17
N ASP A 176 -3.59 11.01 -19.96
CA ASP A 176 -3.68 10.37 -21.27
C ASP A 176 -4.02 8.87 -21.21
N MET A 177 -3.72 8.21 -20.11
CA MET A 177 -4.04 6.79 -19.91
C MET A 177 -5.48 6.58 -19.44
N ALA A 178 -6.11 7.60 -18.88
CA ALA A 178 -7.46 7.53 -18.36
C ALA A 178 -8.46 7.19 -19.48
N GLY A 179 -9.20 6.08 -19.32
CA GLY A 179 -10.20 5.64 -20.30
C GLY A 179 -9.65 5.00 -21.57
N THR A 180 -8.38 4.66 -21.63
CA THR A 180 -7.73 3.92 -22.73
C THR A 180 -7.53 2.46 -22.39
N ASP A 181 -7.11 1.64 -23.39
CA ASP A 181 -6.73 0.23 -23.19
C ASP A 181 -5.46 0.06 -22.33
N LEU A 182 -4.77 1.15 -21.97
CA LEU A 182 -3.64 1.17 -21.04
C LEU A 182 -4.10 1.12 -19.58
N ASN A 183 -5.40 1.24 -19.31
CA ASN A 183 -5.96 1.00 -17.98
C ASN A 183 -5.92 -0.50 -17.66
N MET A 184 -4.84 -0.95 -17.06
CA MET A 184 -4.58 -2.36 -16.75
C MET A 184 -4.32 -2.59 -15.27
N GLU A 185 -4.69 -3.77 -14.79
CA GLU A 185 -4.30 -4.28 -13.48
C GLU A 185 -3.22 -5.35 -13.65
N VAL A 186 -2.06 -5.15 -13.03
CA VAL A 186 -1.02 -6.17 -12.93
C VAL A 186 -1.33 -7.05 -11.72
N LYS A 187 -1.58 -8.33 -11.95
CA LYS A 187 -1.99 -9.31 -10.91
C LYS A 187 -0.84 -10.13 -10.35
N ASP A 188 0.31 -10.05 -10.99
CA ASP A 188 1.52 -10.74 -10.52
C ASP A 188 1.96 -10.23 -9.15
N VAL A 189 2.54 -11.10 -8.35
CA VAL A 189 3.12 -10.69 -7.07
C VAL A 189 4.28 -9.74 -7.30
N MET A 190 4.30 -8.67 -6.50
CA MET A 190 5.31 -7.61 -6.59
C MET A 190 5.78 -7.21 -5.21
N GLY A 191 7.08 -6.95 -5.08
CA GLY A 191 7.66 -6.30 -3.91
C GLY A 191 7.72 -4.78 -4.11
N MET A 192 7.76 -4.02 -3.02
CA MET A 192 7.92 -2.56 -3.10
C MET A 192 9.22 -2.15 -3.81
N TYR A 193 10.24 -2.98 -3.77
CA TYR A 193 11.51 -2.77 -4.47
C TYR A 193 11.40 -2.92 -6.00
N ASP A 194 10.29 -3.45 -6.53
CA ASP A 194 10.00 -3.50 -7.97
C ASP A 194 9.52 -2.14 -8.52
N ALA A 195 9.14 -1.20 -7.64
CA ALA A 195 8.69 0.13 -8.05
C ALA A 195 9.80 0.92 -8.77
N MET A 196 11.04 0.86 -8.28
CA MET A 196 12.16 1.60 -8.85
C MET A 196 12.49 1.17 -10.30
N PRO A 197 12.72 -0.11 -10.63
CA PRO A 197 12.98 -0.52 -12.01
C PRO A 197 11.77 -0.29 -12.93
N THR A 198 10.56 -0.43 -12.44
CA THR A 198 9.33 -0.15 -13.20
C THR A 198 9.25 1.31 -13.62
N LEU A 199 9.40 2.23 -12.68
CA LEU A 199 9.42 3.67 -12.97
C LEU A 199 10.63 4.05 -13.82
N GLY A 200 11.77 3.39 -13.61
CA GLY A 200 12.98 3.58 -14.40
C GLY A 200 12.76 3.29 -15.88
N ASN A 201 12.09 2.18 -16.20
CA ASN A 201 11.73 1.83 -17.57
C ASN A 201 10.74 2.83 -18.16
N MET A 202 9.68 3.19 -17.43
CA MET A 202 8.66 4.13 -17.91
C MET A 202 9.21 5.54 -18.16
N LEU A 203 10.11 6.01 -17.32
CA LEU A 203 10.61 7.39 -17.33
C LEU A 203 12.00 7.52 -17.97
N GLY A 204 12.58 6.42 -18.44
CA GLY A 204 13.85 6.41 -19.17
C GLY A 204 15.08 6.65 -18.29
N PHE A 205 15.06 6.19 -17.03
CA PHE A 205 16.24 6.23 -16.16
C PHE A 205 16.58 4.84 -15.61
N TYR A 206 17.83 4.66 -15.17
CA TYR A 206 18.31 3.42 -14.58
C TYR A 206 19.08 3.68 -13.29
N ASN A 207 18.73 2.96 -12.23
CA ASN A 207 19.49 2.97 -10.99
C ASN A 207 20.28 1.65 -10.86
N LYS A 208 21.61 1.73 -10.96
CA LYS A 208 22.49 0.55 -10.88
C LYS A 208 22.44 -0.22 -9.54
N TYR A 209 21.79 0.36 -8.51
CA TYR A 209 21.66 -0.25 -7.20
C TYR A 209 20.25 -0.80 -6.92
N GLN A 210 19.35 -0.76 -7.90
CA GLN A 210 18.03 -1.32 -7.75
C GLN A 210 18.07 -2.84 -7.63
N LEU A 211 17.19 -3.42 -6.81
CA LEU A 211 17.13 -4.85 -6.54
C LEU A 211 15.97 -5.56 -7.22
N GLY A 212 14.93 -4.84 -7.57
CA GLY A 212 13.70 -5.42 -8.10
C GLY A 212 13.72 -5.66 -9.61
N HIS A 213 12.55 -5.95 -10.14
CA HIS A 213 12.28 -6.18 -11.55
C HIS A 213 11.26 -5.16 -12.08
N ASP A 214 11.33 -4.85 -13.36
CA ASP A 214 10.26 -4.12 -14.03
C ASP A 214 9.01 -5.00 -14.13
N ILE A 215 7.90 -4.55 -13.56
CA ILE A 215 6.65 -5.32 -13.53
C ILE A 215 6.06 -5.56 -14.93
N PHE A 216 6.40 -4.75 -15.90
CA PHE A 216 5.96 -4.91 -17.29
C PHE A 216 6.83 -5.89 -18.10
N ASP A 217 7.98 -6.30 -17.59
CA ASP A 217 8.87 -7.29 -18.19
C ASP A 217 8.93 -8.63 -17.41
N ILE A 218 8.02 -8.85 -16.49
CA ILE A 218 7.90 -10.12 -15.76
C ILE A 218 7.37 -11.19 -16.72
N LYS A 219 8.24 -12.14 -17.08
CA LYS A 219 7.94 -13.21 -18.06
C LYS A 219 7.52 -14.53 -17.43
N SER A 220 7.66 -14.65 -16.12
CA SER A 220 7.35 -15.85 -15.35
C SER A 220 7.08 -15.47 -13.91
N ASP A 221 6.82 -16.45 -13.06
CA ASP A 221 6.52 -16.21 -11.65
C ASP A 221 7.56 -15.30 -10.98
N ASN A 222 7.17 -14.05 -10.72
CA ASN A 222 7.97 -13.16 -9.91
C ASN A 222 8.06 -13.72 -8.48
N ILE A 223 9.15 -13.42 -7.81
CA ILE A 223 9.35 -13.81 -6.42
C ILE A 223 9.47 -12.56 -5.56
N VAL A 224 8.63 -12.46 -4.55
CA VAL A 224 8.70 -11.41 -3.54
C VAL A 224 9.32 -11.97 -2.28
N VAL A 225 10.38 -11.33 -1.82
CA VAL A 225 11.20 -11.74 -0.68
C VAL A 225 10.85 -10.86 0.52
N PHE A 226 10.57 -11.49 1.65
CA PHE A 226 10.32 -10.82 2.93
C PHE A 226 11.60 -10.77 3.78
N PRO A 227 11.75 -9.76 4.65
CA PRO A 227 12.91 -9.65 5.54
C PRO A 227 13.11 -10.84 6.48
N THR A 228 12.05 -11.62 6.70
CA THR A 228 12.06 -12.85 7.53
C THR A 228 12.73 -14.03 6.84
N GLY A 229 13.02 -13.94 5.54
CA GLY A 229 13.44 -15.07 4.72
C GLY A 229 12.29 -15.83 4.06
N ASN A 230 11.05 -15.46 4.36
CA ASN A 230 9.88 -15.96 3.64
C ASN A 230 9.87 -15.41 2.23
N TRP A 231 9.19 -16.10 1.33
CA TRP A 231 8.99 -15.62 -0.03
C TRP A 231 7.63 -16.05 -0.59
N VAL A 232 7.16 -15.31 -1.59
CA VAL A 232 5.91 -15.59 -2.29
C VAL A 232 6.08 -15.44 -3.80
N THR A 233 5.45 -16.33 -4.54
CA THR A 233 5.23 -16.26 -5.98
C THR A 233 3.74 -16.21 -6.27
N ASN A 234 3.32 -16.18 -7.53
CA ASN A 234 1.90 -16.31 -7.87
C ASN A 234 1.29 -17.66 -7.44
N LYS A 235 2.12 -18.69 -7.22
CA LYS A 235 1.68 -20.07 -6.96
C LYS A 235 1.84 -20.51 -5.52
N VAL A 236 2.84 -19.98 -4.84
CA VAL A 236 3.29 -20.52 -3.55
C VAL A 236 3.74 -19.42 -2.61
N TYR A 237 3.34 -19.54 -1.35
CA TYR A 237 3.97 -18.87 -0.22
C TYR A 237 4.82 -19.87 0.56
N TYR A 238 6.06 -19.50 0.90
CA TYR A 238 6.98 -20.31 1.68
C TYR A 238 7.32 -19.64 3.01
N ASP A 239 7.13 -20.39 4.09
CA ASP A 239 7.51 -20.00 5.46
C ASP A 239 8.89 -20.63 5.78
N SER A 240 9.92 -19.79 5.78
CA SER A 240 11.31 -20.23 5.98
C SER A 240 11.60 -20.72 7.41
N GLN A 241 10.78 -20.31 8.40
CA GLN A 241 10.97 -20.73 9.79
C GLN A 241 10.38 -22.10 10.05
N LYS A 242 9.29 -22.44 9.37
CA LYS A 242 8.65 -23.75 9.47
C LYS A 242 9.15 -24.73 8.42
N GLU A 243 9.85 -24.26 7.40
CA GLU A 243 10.22 -25.03 6.22
C GLU A 243 8.99 -25.64 5.51
N GLU A 244 7.87 -24.90 5.52
CA GLU A 244 6.59 -25.31 4.95
C GLU A 244 6.18 -24.37 3.83
N TYR A 245 5.40 -24.87 2.88
CA TYR A 245 4.79 -24.05 1.85
C TYR A 245 3.27 -24.18 1.81
N LEU A 246 2.63 -23.12 1.35
CA LEU A 246 1.21 -23.10 1.06
C LEU A 246 1.01 -22.83 -0.43
N SER A 247 0.30 -23.72 -1.12
CA SER A 247 -0.11 -23.51 -2.50
C SER A 247 -1.21 -22.45 -2.56
N LEU A 248 -1.07 -21.47 -3.47
CA LEU A 248 -2.02 -20.37 -3.66
C LEU A 248 -3.01 -20.65 -4.78
N ASP A 249 -2.65 -21.49 -5.73
CA ASP A 249 -3.45 -21.85 -6.92
C ASP A 249 -3.84 -23.33 -6.95
N GLY A 250 -3.49 -24.10 -5.92
CA GLY A 250 -3.72 -25.54 -5.82
C GLY A 250 -2.66 -26.40 -6.52
N SER A 251 -1.64 -25.80 -7.15
CA SER A 251 -0.54 -26.53 -7.76
C SER A 251 0.45 -27.06 -6.73
N ALA A 252 1.14 -28.15 -7.07
CA ALA A 252 2.28 -28.61 -6.31
C ALA A 252 3.55 -27.88 -6.72
N ILE A 253 4.46 -27.66 -5.78
CA ILE A 253 5.79 -27.15 -6.02
C ILE A 253 6.83 -28.25 -5.82
N SER A 254 7.85 -28.27 -6.65
CA SER A 254 8.95 -29.24 -6.51
C SER A 254 9.97 -28.79 -5.45
N GLU A 255 10.66 -29.76 -4.84
CA GLU A 255 11.77 -29.45 -3.91
C GLU A 255 12.90 -28.66 -4.58
N GLU A 256 13.14 -28.90 -5.87
CA GLU A 256 14.13 -28.14 -6.65
C GLU A 256 13.75 -26.66 -6.74
N GLU A 257 12.48 -26.37 -6.98
CA GLU A 257 11.97 -25.00 -7.08
C GLU A 257 11.99 -24.30 -5.69
N ILE A 258 11.63 -24.99 -4.62
CA ILE A 258 11.77 -24.48 -3.25
C ILE A 258 13.22 -24.14 -2.97
N THR A 259 14.15 -25.05 -3.26
CA THR A 259 15.58 -24.85 -3.04
C THR A 259 16.12 -23.68 -3.83
N LYS A 260 15.74 -23.56 -5.10
CA LYS A 260 16.13 -22.46 -5.98
C LYS A 260 15.65 -21.11 -5.45
N ASN A 261 14.37 -21.02 -5.09
CA ASN A 261 13.77 -19.78 -4.64
C ASN A 261 14.29 -19.36 -3.25
N SER A 262 14.51 -20.32 -2.35
CA SER A 262 15.09 -20.07 -1.03
C SER A 262 16.55 -19.59 -1.13
N LYS A 263 17.31 -20.15 -2.08
CA LYS A 263 18.68 -19.68 -2.37
C LYS A 263 18.67 -18.25 -2.91
N TYR A 264 17.82 -17.96 -3.89
CA TYR A 264 17.65 -16.60 -4.42
C TYR A 264 17.28 -15.61 -3.31
N THR A 265 16.32 -15.98 -2.45
CA THR A 265 15.91 -15.18 -1.29
C THR A 265 17.08 -14.84 -0.39
N THR A 266 17.89 -15.84 -0.03
CA THR A 266 19.07 -15.66 0.82
C THR A 266 20.09 -14.74 0.16
N GLU A 267 20.36 -14.93 -1.13
CA GLU A 267 21.30 -14.09 -1.88
C GLU A 267 20.82 -12.63 -1.94
N LEU A 268 19.55 -12.40 -2.25
CA LEU A 268 18.99 -11.05 -2.32
C LEU A 268 19.05 -10.31 -0.96
N LEU A 269 18.70 -11.01 0.13
CA LEU A 269 18.78 -10.45 1.48
C LEU A 269 20.23 -10.12 1.87
N ASN A 270 21.19 -10.99 1.53
CA ASN A 270 22.61 -10.72 1.78
C ASN A 270 23.09 -9.49 1.00
N ILE A 271 22.76 -9.38 -0.29
CA ILE A 271 23.09 -8.19 -1.09
C ILE A 271 22.50 -6.93 -0.47
N SER A 272 21.20 -6.96 -0.11
CA SER A 272 20.54 -5.82 0.53
C SER A 272 21.23 -5.40 1.83
N ASN A 273 21.57 -6.37 2.67
CA ASN A 273 22.28 -6.12 3.93
C ASN A 273 23.68 -5.55 3.70
N ASP A 274 24.42 -6.10 2.75
CA ASP A 274 25.76 -5.63 2.43
C ASP A 274 25.76 -4.18 1.89
N VAL A 275 24.78 -3.84 1.05
CA VAL A 275 24.59 -2.46 0.56
C VAL A 275 24.42 -1.49 1.73
N ILE A 276 23.62 -1.85 2.73
CA ILE A 276 23.34 -1.00 3.90
C ILE A 276 24.52 -0.98 4.85
N VAL A 277 24.99 -2.16 5.28
CA VAL A 277 26.03 -2.28 6.34
C VAL A 277 27.37 -1.68 5.90
N TYR A 278 27.74 -1.86 4.64
CA TYR A 278 29.02 -1.38 4.11
C TYR A 278 28.93 -0.04 3.37
N ASP A 279 27.75 0.58 3.33
CA ASP A 279 27.50 1.83 2.59
C ASP A 279 28.03 1.77 1.14
N LEU A 280 27.66 0.71 0.43
CA LEU A 280 28.22 0.44 -0.90
C LEU A 280 27.81 1.50 -1.92
N VAL A 281 26.63 2.12 -1.76
CA VAL A 281 26.15 3.19 -2.65
C VAL A 281 27.07 4.41 -2.57
N ALA A 282 27.49 4.80 -1.38
CA ALA A 282 28.42 5.92 -1.21
C ALA A 282 29.84 5.60 -1.72
N LYS A 283 30.28 4.34 -1.54
CA LYS A 283 31.62 3.90 -1.93
C LYS A 283 31.81 3.69 -3.42
N THR A 284 30.72 3.52 -4.18
CA THR A 284 30.77 3.25 -5.62
C THR A 284 30.28 4.44 -6.46
N LYS A 285 30.29 5.63 -5.91
CA LYS A 285 29.93 6.90 -6.57
C LYS A 285 30.99 7.47 -7.51
N ASP A 286 31.98 6.70 -7.91
CA ASP A 286 33.02 7.11 -8.87
C ASP A 286 32.57 6.97 -10.34
#